data_600fa2137bce155b66cba3d621a364b8
#
_entry.id   600fa2137bce155b66cba3d621a364b8
#
_cell.length_a   1.000
_cell.length_b   1.000
_cell.length_c   1.000
_cell.angle_alpha   90.00
_cell.angle_beta   90.00
_cell.angle_gamma   90.00
#
_symmetry.space_group_name_H-M   'P 1'
#
loop_
_entity.id
_entity.type
_entity.pdbx_description
1 polymer ?
#
loop_
_entity_poly.entity_id
_entity_poly.type
_entity_poly.pdbx_seq_one_letter_code
_entity_poly.pdbx_strand_id
1 'polypeptide(L)'
;MSVNTFKTLYGLPNFLWVLLMVCGGLSISSCNQQARGFALPEGDIEKGKATYRSLSCNECHTISGIAWKGGSDTLKIPLGGETKTQKSYGELVTSVINPSHKIAWSYKEIAAAQGGGSKMVNYNDVMTVQELVDLVTFLQSEYHIERPPTHYYPYHY
;
A
#
# COMPACT_ATOMS: atom_id res chain seq x y z
N MET A 1 -9.82 39.96 -35.20
CA MET A 1 -8.41 40.05 -34.79
C MET A 1 -8.03 38.75 -34.13
N SER A 2 -7.35 37.86 -34.78
CA SER A 2 -6.48 36.81 -34.22
C SER A 2 -6.16 35.74 -35.26
N VAL A 3 -5.28 36.02 -36.19
CA VAL A 3 -4.77 35.04 -37.17
C VAL A 3 -3.22 35.00 -37.18
N ASN A 4 -2.57 35.77 -36.30
CA ASN A 4 -1.11 35.95 -36.35
C ASN A 4 -0.31 35.06 -35.38
N THR A 5 -0.95 34.24 -34.52
CA THR A 5 -0.21 33.43 -33.53
C THR A 5 0.29 32.08 -34.10
N PHE A 6 -0.27 31.63 -35.22
CA PHE A 6 0.13 30.32 -35.81
C PHE A 6 1.36 30.39 -36.73
N LYS A 7 1.72 31.58 -37.23
CA LYS A 7 2.86 31.73 -38.14
C LYS A 7 4.24 31.72 -37.46
N THR A 8 4.29 31.92 -36.16
CA THR A 8 5.55 31.98 -35.40
C THR A 8 6.15 30.61 -35.09
N LEU A 9 5.35 29.54 -35.17
CA LEU A 9 5.81 28.17 -34.86
C LEU A 9 6.60 27.50 -36.02
N TYR A 10 6.47 27.96 -37.27
CA TYR A 10 7.16 27.40 -38.44
C TYR A 10 8.52 28.01 -38.71
N GLY A 11 8.96 29.00 -37.93
CA GLY A 11 10.23 29.69 -38.10
C GLY A 11 11.36 29.21 -37.18
N LEU A 12 11.15 28.19 -36.37
CA LEU A 12 12.22 27.61 -35.56
C LEU A 12 13.17 26.82 -36.44
N PRO A 13 14.52 27.07 -36.36
CA PRO A 13 15.49 26.35 -37.17
C PRO A 13 15.35 24.84 -36.92
N ASN A 14 15.44 24.02 -37.94
CA ASN A 14 15.32 22.57 -37.92
C ASN A 14 16.10 21.91 -36.76
N PHE A 15 17.20 22.54 -36.35
CA PHE A 15 18.00 22.12 -35.20
C PHE A 15 17.25 22.16 -33.88
N LEU A 16 16.37 23.14 -33.68
CA LEU A 16 15.59 23.25 -32.42
C LEU A 16 14.51 22.18 -32.33
N TRP A 17 13.91 21.78 -33.46
CA TRP A 17 12.96 20.68 -33.55
C TRP A 17 13.62 19.32 -33.27
N VAL A 18 14.84 19.11 -33.79
CA VAL A 18 15.63 17.92 -33.53
C VAL A 18 16.02 17.85 -32.05
N LEU A 19 16.42 18.98 -31.46
CA LEU A 19 16.75 19.06 -30.03
C LEU A 19 15.54 18.74 -29.12
N LEU A 20 14.36 19.25 -29.45
CA LEU A 20 13.11 18.97 -28.74
C LEU A 20 12.72 17.49 -28.85
N MET A 21 12.87 16.89 -30.03
CA MET A 21 12.61 15.46 -30.23
C MET A 21 13.59 14.58 -29.45
N VAL A 22 14.88 14.95 -29.41
CA VAL A 22 15.90 14.21 -28.64
C VAL A 22 15.67 14.35 -27.13
N CYS A 23 15.38 15.55 -26.65
CA CYS A 23 15.06 15.75 -25.22
C CYS A 23 13.75 15.05 -24.80
N GLY A 24 12.73 15.05 -25.67
CA GLY A 24 11.47 14.33 -25.44
C GLY A 24 11.67 12.81 -25.41
N GLY A 25 12.52 12.27 -26.29
CA GLY A 25 12.84 10.84 -26.32
C GLY A 25 13.61 10.33 -25.11
N LEU A 26 14.50 11.14 -24.55
CA LEU A 26 15.29 10.80 -23.35
C LEU A 26 14.43 10.76 -22.07
N SER A 27 13.32 11.49 -22.03
CA SER A 27 12.45 11.54 -20.85
C SER A 27 11.61 10.26 -20.66
N ILE A 28 11.40 9.45 -21.69
CA ILE A 28 10.57 8.24 -21.62
C ILE A 28 11.36 7.02 -21.12
N SER A 29 12.68 7.06 -21.16
CA SER A 29 13.55 5.95 -20.73
C SER A 29 13.73 5.87 -19.20
N SER A 30 13.21 6.83 -18.44
CA SER A 30 13.46 6.96 -16.99
C SER A 30 12.59 6.05 -16.10
N CYS A 31 11.66 5.28 -16.66
CA CYS A 31 10.81 4.38 -15.88
C CYS A 31 11.33 2.94 -15.85
N ASN A 32 12.61 2.73 -15.54
CA ASN A 32 13.10 1.40 -15.23
C ASN A 32 12.62 0.99 -13.82
N GLN A 33 11.79 -0.05 -13.74
CA GLN A 33 11.32 -0.59 -12.46
C GLN A 33 12.48 -1.01 -11.54
N GLN A 34 13.62 -1.40 -12.11
CA GLN A 34 14.83 -1.76 -11.38
C GLN A 34 15.59 -0.55 -10.81
N ALA A 35 15.35 0.66 -11.31
CA ALA A 35 15.92 1.90 -10.76
C ALA A 35 15.27 2.34 -9.43
N ARG A 36 14.21 1.68 -8.99
CA ARG A 36 13.53 1.97 -7.71
C ARG A 36 14.21 1.35 -6.49
N GLY A 37 15.34 0.69 -6.66
CA GLY A 37 16.33 0.41 -5.61
C GLY A 37 15.93 -0.51 -4.47
N PHE A 38 14.68 -0.96 -4.36
CA PHE A 38 14.24 -1.81 -3.26
C PHE A 38 13.24 -2.86 -3.78
N ALA A 39 13.70 -4.09 -3.88
CA ALA A 39 12.85 -5.24 -4.13
C ALA A 39 12.98 -6.20 -2.95
N LEU A 40 11.87 -6.47 -2.27
CA LEU A 40 11.80 -7.54 -1.28
C LEU A 40 11.66 -8.89 -2.00
N PRO A 41 12.15 -9.99 -1.39
CA PRO A 41 11.91 -11.33 -1.91
C PRO A 41 10.40 -11.64 -1.92
N GLU A 42 10.02 -12.68 -2.64
CA GLU A 42 8.64 -13.18 -2.59
C GLU A 42 8.34 -13.77 -1.20
N GLY A 43 7.16 -13.46 -0.68
CA GLY A 43 6.68 -13.95 0.60
C GLY A 43 5.83 -15.19 0.45
N ASP A 44 5.78 -15.99 1.51
CA ASP A 44 5.00 -17.21 1.64
C ASP A 44 3.81 -16.97 2.56
N ILE A 45 2.59 -17.18 2.04
CA ILE A 45 1.33 -16.95 2.78
C ILE A 45 1.23 -17.84 4.02
N GLU A 46 1.59 -19.12 3.91
CA GLU A 46 1.47 -20.05 5.05
C GLU A 46 2.50 -19.76 6.14
N LYS A 47 3.73 -19.39 5.77
CA LYS A 47 4.74 -18.91 6.71
C LYS A 47 4.30 -17.58 7.36
N GLY A 48 3.74 -16.68 6.59
CA GLY A 48 3.20 -15.42 7.10
C GLY A 48 2.08 -15.64 8.10
N LYS A 49 1.19 -16.60 7.84
CA LYS A 49 0.15 -17.03 8.77
C LYS A 49 0.72 -17.67 10.03
N ALA A 50 1.80 -18.42 9.92
CA ALA A 50 2.53 -18.97 11.07
C ALA A 50 3.17 -17.84 11.89
N THR A 51 3.84 -16.88 11.24
CA THR A 51 4.42 -15.69 11.87
C THR A 51 3.37 -14.86 12.61
N TYR A 52 2.20 -14.64 12.00
CA TYR A 52 1.06 -13.94 12.62
C TYR A 52 0.64 -14.58 13.95
N ARG A 53 0.63 -15.90 14.02
CA ARG A 53 0.29 -16.65 15.24
C ARG A 53 1.43 -16.65 16.27
N SER A 54 2.67 -16.86 15.81
CA SER A 54 3.84 -16.97 16.70
C SER A 54 4.17 -15.64 17.39
N LEU A 55 3.95 -14.54 16.71
CA LEU A 55 4.10 -13.18 17.27
C LEU A 55 2.87 -12.69 18.02
N SER A 56 1.88 -13.56 18.26
CA SER A 56 0.65 -13.23 18.99
C SER A 56 -0.16 -12.06 18.44
N CYS A 57 -0.08 -11.80 17.14
CA CYS A 57 -0.83 -10.70 16.50
C CYS A 57 -2.34 -10.84 16.73
N ASN A 58 -2.83 -12.08 16.86
CA ASN A 58 -4.24 -12.40 17.13
C ASN A 58 -4.71 -12.10 18.56
N GLU A 59 -3.86 -11.57 19.42
CA GLU A 59 -4.30 -11.05 20.72
C GLU A 59 -4.99 -9.68 20.57
N CYS A 60 -4.56 -8.87 19.59
CA CYS A 60 -5.13 -7.55 19.33
C CYS A 60 -5.85 -7.47 17.97
N HIS A 61 -5.49 -8.32 17.02
CA HIS A 61 -6.05 -8.29 15.67
C HIS A 61 -6.95 -9.49 15.38
N THR A 62 -8.05 -9.23 14.67
CA THR A 62 -8.88 -10.30 14.09
C THR A 62 -8.62 -10.41 12.60
N ILE A 63 -8.54 -11.61 12.09
CA ILE A 63 -8.41 -11.93 10.68
C ILE A 63 -9.22 -13.19 10.37
N SER A 64 -9.67 -13.35 9.12
CA SER A 64 -10.46 -14.53 8.73
C SER A 64 -9.68 -15.83 8.96
N GLY A 65 -10.35 -16.87 9.39
CA GLY A 65 -9.76 -18.20 9.56
C GLY A 65 -8.74 -18.33 10.71
N ILE A 66 -8.51 -17.29 11.53
CA ILE A 66 -7.68 -17.37 12.74
C ILE A 66 -8.49 -16.91 13.95
N ALA A 67 -8.57 -17.77 14.98
CA ALA A 67 -9.28 -17.42 16.21
C ALA A 67 -8.61 -16.24 16.91
N TRP A 68 -9.40 -15.26 17.30
CA TRP A 68 -8.93 -14.18 18.15
C TRP A 68 -8.68 -14.71 19.56
N LYS A 69 -7.49 -14.46 20.07
CA LYS A 69 -7.07 -14.95 21.40
C LYS A 69 -7.50 -14.05 22.56
N GLY A 70 -7.67 -12.74 22.25
CA GLY A 70 -7.84 -11.73 23.25
C GLY A 70 -6.56 -11.43 24.02
N GLY A 71 -6.22 -10.15 24.11
CA GLY A 71 -5.13 -9.65 24.94
C GLY A 71 -5.66 -8.97 26.21
N SER A 72 -4.74 -8.41 27.01
CA SER A 72 -5.07 -7.69 28.25
C SER A 72 -5.95 -6.45 28.03
N ASP A 73 -5.96 -5.87 26.83
CA ASP A 73 -6.54 -4.56 26.53
C ASP A 73 -7.88 -4.59 25.79
N THR A 74 -8.49 -5.74 25.58
CA THR A 74 -9.76 -5.88 24.84
C THR A 74 -9.74 -5.27 23.41
N LEU A 75 -8.58 -4.90 22.89
CA LEU A 75 -8.45 -4.37 21.55
C LEU A 75 -8.79 -5.48 20.52
N LYS A 76 -9.73 -5.17 19.65
CA LYS A 76 -10.17 -6.09 18.60
C LYS A 76 -10.17 -5.37 17.27
N ILE A 77 -8.99 -5.28 16.66
CA ILE A 77 -8.75 -4.53 15.43
C ILE A 77 -8.86 -5.47 14.24
N PRO A 78 -9.85 -5.30 13.36
CA PRO A 78 -10.01 -6.16 12.19
C PRO A 78 -8.90 -5.89 11.15
N LEU A 79 -8.36 -6.95 10.58
CA LEU A 79 -7.45 -6.96 9.43
C LEU A 79 -8.08 -7.77 8.30
N GLY A 80 -7.83 -7.37 7.05
CA GLY A 80 -8.40 -8.06 5.90
C GLY A 80 -9.88 -7.74 5.68
N GLY A 81 -10.56 -8.62 4.94
CA GLY A 81 -11.96 -8.51 4.58
C GLY A 81 -12.21 -7.66 3.33
N GLU A 82 -13.47 -7.40 3.05
CA GLU A 82 -13.89 -6.58 1.91
C GLU A 82 -13.56 -5.11 2.15
N THR A 83 -12.95 -4.48 1.18
CA THR A 83 -12.53 -3.07 1.25
C THR A 83 -12.67 -2.38 -0.10
N LYS A 84 -12.94 -1.07 -0.06
CA LYS A 84 -12.93 -0.23 -1.27
C LYS A 84 -11.53 0.09 -1.77
N THR A 85 -10.54 0.03 -0.90
CA THR A 85 -9.15 0.39 -1.22
C THR A 85 -8.21 -0.64 -0.62
N GLN A 86 -7.49 -1.36 -1.45
CA GLN A 86 -6.49 -2.30 -0.97
C GLN A 86 -5.31 -1.54 -0.36
N LYS A 87 -4.86 -1.98 0.80
CA LYS A 87 -3.62 -1.48 1.37
C LYS A 87 -2.44 -1.92 0.51
N SER A 88 -1.56 -0.98 0.20
CA SER A 88 -0.34 -1.29 -0.52
C SER A 88 0.60 -2.11 0.36
N TYR A 89 1.50 -2.85 -0.29
CA TYR A 89 2.54 -3.62 0.40
C TYR A 89 3.35 -2.73 1.35
N GLY A 90 3.79 -1.56 0.88
CA GLY A 90 4.55 -0.60 1.69
C GLY A 90 3.78 -0.04 2.89
N GLU A 91 2.46 0.18 2.78
CA GLU A 91 1.64 0.58 3.92
C GLU A 91 1.55 -0.51 4.98
N LEU A 92 1.43 -1.78 4.58
CA LEU A 92 1.41 -2.91 5.51
C LEU A 92 2.76 -3.10 6.18
N VAL A 93 3.87 -3.07 5.42
CA VAL A 93 5.23 -3.09 5.97
C VAL A 93 5.39 -2.00 7.02
N THR A 94 5.08 -0.73 6.66
CA THR A 94 5.22 0.40 7.57
C THR A 94 4.35 0.25 8.81
N SER A 95 3.14 -0.29 8.68
CA SER A 95 2.24 -0.51 9.81
C SER A 95 2.80 -1.52 10.82
N VAL A 96 3.59 -2.48 10.37
CA VAL A 96 4.23 -3.49 11.23
C VAL A 96 5.48 -2.93 11.91
N ILE A 97 6.39 -2.32 11.14
CA ILE A 97 7.71 -1.87 11.64
C ILE A 97 7.69 -0.49 12.31
N ASN A 98 6.66 0.31 12.06
CA ASN A 98 6.46 1.63 12.64
C ASN A 98 4.97 1.88 12.92
N PRO A 99 4.37 1.18 13.87
CA PRO A 99 2.93 1.18 14.09
C PRO A 99 2.37 2.55 14.53
N SER A 100 3.21 3.42 15.06
CA SER A 100 2.82 4.79 15.45
C SER A 100 2.81 5.78 14.28
N HIS A 101 3.33 5.40 13.10
CA HIS A 101 3.38 6.25 11.92
C HIS A 101 1.99 6.74 11.48
N LYS A 102 1.01 5.84 11.50
CA LYS A 102 -0.37 6.15 11.08
C LYS A 102 -1.36 5.34 11.88
N ILE A 103 -2.00 6.00 12.84
CA ILE A 103 -3.05 5.39 13.64
C ILE A 103 -4.39 5.51 12.90
N ALA A 104 -5.12 4.41 12.80
CA ALA A 104 -6.44 4.40 12.18
C ALA A 104 -7.38 5.37 12.93
N TRP A 105 -8.20 6.09 12.17
CA TRP A 105 -9.09 7.13 12.71
C TRP A 105 -9.93 6.65 13.90
N SER A 106 -10.50 5.44 13.82
CA SER A 106 -11.31 4.82 14.88
C SER A 106 -10.56 4.54 16.20
N TYR A 107 -9.21 4.58 16.18
CA TYR A 107 -8.38 4.33 17.37
C TYR A 107 -7.59 5.56 17.82
N LYS A 108 -7.77 6.72 17.17
CA LYS A 108 -7.03 7.95 17.51
C LYS A 108 -7.29 8.45 18.94
N GLU A 109 -8.53 8.37 19.41
CA GLU A 109 -8.90 8.79 20.76
C GLU A 109 -8.26 7.89 21.82
N ILE A 110 -8.25 6.57 21.60
CA ILE A 110 -7.60 5.60 22.47
C ILE A 110 -6.09 5.84 22.51
N ALA A 111 -5.47 6.08 21.36
CA ALA A 111 -4.05 6.39 21.27
C ALA A 111 -3.71 7.73 21.96
N ALA A 112 -4.52 8.77 21.79
CA ALA A 112 -4.32 10.07 22.43
C ALA A 112 -4.41 9.98 23.96
N ALA A 113 -5.34 9.20 24.50
CA ALA A 113 -5.45 8.96 25.94
C ALA A 113 -4.24 8.23 26.55
N GLN A 114 -3.37 7.66 25.70
CA GLN A 114 -2.21 6.86 26.09
C GLN A 114 -0.87 7.44 25.64
N GLY A 115 -0.82 8.75 25.43
CA GLY A 115 0.41 9.45 25.01
C GLY A 115 0.63 9.56 23.51
N GLY A 116 -0.39 9.25 22.68
CA GLY A 116 -0.41 9.52 21.25
C GLY A 116 0.25 8.45 20.37
N GLY A 117 0.81 7.39 20.93
CA GLY A 117 1.42 6.27 20.21
C GLY A 117 0.50 5.08 19.98
N SER A 118 0.91 4.17 19.11
CA SER A 118 0.26 2.87 18.96
C SER A 118 0.58 1.96 20.14
N LYS A 119 -0.41 1.17 20.59
CA LYS A 119 -0.18 0.08 21.56
C LYS A 119 0.46 -1.17 20.94
N MET A 120 0.53 -1.24 19.62
CA MET A 120 1.13 -2.36 18.95
C MET A 120 2.60 -2.48 19.34
N VAL A 121 3.01 -3.69 19.72
CA VAL A 121 4.39 -4.01 20.07
C VAL A 121 5.30 -3.76 18.88
N ASN A 122 6.51 -3.26 19.14
CA ASN A 122 7.53 -3.14 18.13
C ASN A 122 8.27 -4.47 17.98
N TYR A 123 8.19 -5.06 16.80
CA TYR A 123 8.80 -6.37 16.49
C TYR A 123 10.16 -6.27 15.78
N ASN A 124 10.71 -5.06 15.59
CA ASN A 124 11.91 -4.85 14.78
C ASN A 124 13.14 -5.62 15.29
N ASP A 125 13.20 -5.88 16.60
CA ASP A 125 14.33 -6.58 17.21
C ASP A 125 14.18 -8.10 17.24
N VAL A 126 12.98 -8.62 16.97
CA VAL A 126 12.65 -10.04 17.12
C VAL A 126 12.18 -10.72 15.84
N MET A 127 11.79 -9.93 14.85
CA MET A 127 11.28 -10.41 13.55
C MET A 127 12.36 -10.26 12.48
N THR A 128 12.62 -11.32 11.76
CA THR A 128 13.52 -11.28 10.60
C THR A 128 12.86 -10.57 9.41
N VAL A 129 13.67 -10.10 8.46
CA VAL A 129 13.15 -9.53 7.21
C VAL A 129 12.28 -10.51 6.43
N GLN A 130 12.65 -11.81 6.43
CA GLN A 130 11.84 -12.81 5.73
C GLN A 130 10.49 -13.03 6.41
N GLU A 131 10.43 -13.07 7.73
CA GLU A 131 9.16 -13.14 8.48
C GLU A 131 8.28 -11.93 8.24
N LEU A 132 8.86 -10.73 8.12
CA LEU A 132 8.11 -9.52 7.74
C LEU A 132 7.51 -9.65 6.34
N VAL A 133 8.31 -10.11 5.38
CA VAL A 133 7.88 -10.31 3.99
C VAL A 133 6.74 -11.32 3.92
N ASP A 134 6.90 -12.47 4.56
CA ASP A 134 5.90 -13.53 4.61
C ASP A 134 4.62 -13.04 5.30
N LEU A 135 4.75 -12.36 6.44
CA LEU A 135 3.64 -11.79 7.18
C LEU A 135 2.85 -10.78 6.34
N VAL A 136 3.52 -9.83 5.69
CA VAL A 136 2.85 -8.81 4.87
C VAL A 136 2.18 -9.43 3.64
N THR A 137 2.81 -10.45 3.04
CA THR A 137 2.21 -11.21 1.93
C THR A 137 0.91 -11.92 2.38
N PHE A 138 0.92 -12.57 3.54
CA PHE A 138 -0.27 -13.14 4.14
C PHE A 138 -1.33 -12.06 4.42
N LEU A 139 -0.97 -10.96 5.09
CA LEU A 139 -1.92 -9.89 5.39
C LEU A 139 -2.54 -9.32 4.12
N GLN A 140 -1.76 -9.12 3.07
CA GLN A 140 -2.25 -8.59 1.80
C GLN A 140 -3.23 -9.54 1.11
N SER A 141 -3.03 -10.86 1.20
CA SER A 141 -3.93 -11.86 0.63
C SER A 141 -5.31 -11.88 1.28
N GLU A 142 -5.45 -11.38 2.49
CA GLU A 142 -6.71 -11.35 3.23
C GLU A 142 -7.58 -10.13 2.89
N TYR A 143 -7.08 -9.14 2.13
CA TYR A 143 -7.87 -7.99 1.67
C TYR A 143 -8.49 -8.25 0.30
N HIS A 144 -9.81 -8.10 0.22
CA HIS A 144 -10.58 -8.29 -1.02
C HIS A 144 -11.21 -6.96 -1.44
N ILE A 145 -11.05 -6.60 -2.73
CA ILE A 145 -11.65 -5.36 -3.24
C ILE A 145 -13.11 -5.62 -3.59
N GLU A 146 -14.03 -4.87 -2.96
CA GLU A 146 -15.43 -4.82 -3.38
C GLU A 146 -15.51 -4.34 -4.84
N ARG A 147 -16.04 -5.17 -5.72
CA ARG A 147 -16.39 -4.74 -7.08
C ARG A 147 -17.75 -4.07 -7.02
N PRO A 148 -17.88 -2.79 -7.46
CA PRO A 148 -19.19 -2.18 -7.56
C PRO A 148 -20.07 -3.03 -8.51
N PRO A 149 -21.37 -3.17 -8.21
CA PRO A 149 -22.27 -3.89 -9.08
C PRO A 149 -22.24 -3.25 -10.47
N THR A 150 -22.00 -4.05 -11.50
CA THR A 150 -22.10 -3.59 -12.88
C THR A 150 -23.57 -3.29 -13.17
N HIS A 151 -23.94 -2.00 -13.13
CA HIS A 151 -25.25 -1.58 -13.60
C HIS A 151 -25.28 -1.78 -15.12
N TYR A 152 -25.89 -2.89 -15.56
CA TYR A 152 -26.24 -3.08 -16.96
C TYR A 152 -27.42 -2.13 -17.28
N TYR A 153 -27.14 -1.07 -18.03
CA TYR A 153 -28.19 -0.26 -18.64
C TYR A 153 -28.58 -0.90 -19.96
N PRO A 154 -29.75 -1.56 -20.06
CA PRO A 154 -30.24 -2.00 -21.36
C PRO A 154 -30.57 -0.75 -22.17
N TYR A 155 -29.83 -0.54 -23.26
CA TYR A 155 -30.20 0.47 -24.24
C TYR A 155 -31.53 0.04 -24.88
N HIS A 156 -32.60 0.75 -24.60
CA HIS A 156 -33.84 0.66 -25.34
C HIS A 156 -33.66 1.47 -26.63
N TYR A 157 -33.61 0.77 -27.76
CA TYR A 157 -33.72 1.35 -29.10
C TYR A 157 -35.19 1.59 -29.42
#